data_948e962ea53ee9b5e8a3127ef0ca0c56
#
_entry.id   948e962ea53ee9b5e8a3127ef0ca0c56
#
_cell.length_a   1.000
_cell.length_b   1.000
_cell.length_c   1.000
_cell.angle_alpha   90.00
_cell.angle_beta   90.00
_cell.angle_gamma   90.00
#
_symmetry.space_group_name_H-M   'P 1'
#
loop_
_entity.id
_entity.type
_entity.pdbx_description
1 polymer ?
#
loop_
_entity_poly.entity_id
_entity_poly.type
_entity_poly.pdbx_seq_one_letter_code
_entity_poly.pdbx_strand_id
1 'polypeptide(L)'
;MVSWWPTGGPPVPAKDPLGRLAIRRITNATECSDPLAAIKSRLQGYTDGDTDLAWARITYWRALLAAAVEQPPHEPITSAVVSGLRDEPSLDVLAGWLATRIDGPVKRVVGELKVELVRSSETITLARPQTGVTATLTRTSRPEARIPLARREAKECLAEDLRRL
;
A
#
# COMPACT_ATOMS: atom_id res chain seq x y z
N MET A 1 24.77 -7.52 -2.70
CA MET A 1 23.99 -8.74 -2.35
C MET A 1 22.60 -8.31 -1.92
N VAL A 2 21.57 -9.10 -2.31
CA VAL A 2 20.17 -8.91 -1.90
C VAL A 2 19.75 -10.16 -1.13
N SER A 3 19.09 -9.99 0.01
CA SER A 3 18.43 -11.08 0.73
C SER A 3 16.92 -10.99 0.51
N TRP A 4 16.30 -12.13 0.24
CA TRP A 4 14.88 -12.24 -0.02
C TRP A 4 14.25 -13.34 0.83
N TRP A 5 13.18 -12.99 1.55
CA TRP A 5 12.36 -13.92 2.33
C TRP A 5 10.93 -13.95 1.74
N PRO A 6 10.61 -14.99 0.95
CA PRO A 6 9.28 -15.14 0.33
C PRO A 6 8.17 -15.33 1.37
N THR A 7 8.49 -16.03 2.46
CA THR A 7 7.59 -16.32 3.59
C THR A 7 8.36 -16.22 4.90
N GLY A 8 7.67 -15.95 6.00
CA GLY A 8 8.23 -16.09 7.35
C GLY A 8 9.49 -15.28 7.65
N GLY A 9 9.75 -14.19 6.95
CA GLY A 9 10.96 -13.37 7.14
C GLY A 9 11.14 -12.86 8.58
N PRO A 10 12.39 -12.53 8.98
CA PRO A 10 12.71 -12.11 10.34
C PRO A 10 12.00 -10.82 10.73
N PRO A 11 11.69 -10.62 12.02
CA PRO A 11 11.05 -9.39 12.50
C PRO A 11 11.92 -8.14 12.27
N VAL A 12 13.25 -8.29 12.31
CA VAL A 12 14.22 -7.23 12.02
C VAL A 12 15.23 -7.76 11.01
N PRO A 13 15.01 -7.58 9.70
CA PRO A 13 15.84 -8.16 8.65
C PRO A 13 17.33 -7.82 8.77
N ALA A 14 17.66 -6.58 9.12
CA ALA A 14 19.04 -6.13 9.28
C ALA A 14 19.81 -6.83 10.41
N LYS A 15 19.13 -7.45 11.38
CA LYS A 15 19.76 -8.20 12.48
C LYS A 15 19.91 -9.70 12.17
N ASP A 16 19.22 -10.19 11.14
CA ASP A 16 19.35 -11.58 10.69
C ASP A 16 20.74 -11.85 10.09
N PRO A 17 21.33 -13.05 10.29
CA PRO A 17 22.64 -13.37 9.73
C PRO A 17 22.74 -13.18 8.22
N LEU A 18 21.71 -13.56 7.44
CA LEU A 18 21.67 -13.33 5.99
C LEU A 18 21.46 -11.84 5.67
N GLY A 19 20.64 -11.17 6.47
CA GLY A 19 20.35 -9.75 6.29
C GLY A 19 21.57 -8.85 6.50
N ARG A 20 22.45 -9.22 7.41
CA ARG A 20 23.71 -8.48 7.66
C ARG A 20 24.68 -8.50 6.48
N LEU A 21 24.60 -9.49 5.62
CA LEU A 21 25.41 -9.61 4.42
C LEU A 21 24.83 -8.83 3.23
N ALA A 22 23.58 -8.40 3.34
CA ALA A 22 22.86 -7.77 2.24
C ALA A 22 22.80 -6.25 2.39
N ILE A 23 22.98 -5.56 1.27
CA ILE A 23 22.73 -4.12 1.16
C ILE A 23 21.24 -3.83 0.97
N ARG A 24 20.47 -4.82 0.52
CA ARG A 24 19.02 -4.76 0.37
C ARG A 24 18.37 -6.03 0.91
N ARG A 25 17.33 -5.84 1.68
CA ARG A 25 16.59 -6.89 2.39
C ARG A 25 15.11 -6.78 2.06
N ILE A 26 14.61 -7.79 1.37
CA ILE A 26 13.23 -7.82 0.86
C ILE A 26 12.44 -8.85 1.66
N THR A 27 11.27 -8.48 2.15
CA THR A 27 10.35 -9.35 2.88
C THR A 27 8.96 -9.35 2.25
N ASN A 28 8.10 -10.26 2.70
CA ASN A 28 6.73 -10.39 2.23
C ASN A 28 5.80 -10.65 3.42
N ALA A 29 5.34 -9.59 4.06
CA ALA A 29 4.48 -9.67 5.25
C ALA A 29 3.18 -10.43 4.97
N THR A 30 2.62 -10.30 3.76
CA THR A 30 1.37 -10.96 3.36
C THR A 30 1.41 -12.48 3.48
N GLU A 31 2.59 -13.09 3.34
CA GLU A 31 2.79 -14.55 3.44
C GLU A 31 3.28 -15.00 4.81
N CYS A 32 3.21 -14.15 5.81
CA CYS A 32 3.48 -14.52 7.20
C CYS A 32 2.20 -15.04 7.88
N SER A 33 2.36 -15.85 8.92
CA SER A 33 1.24 -16.37 9.71
C SER A 33 0.42 -15.26 10.40
N ASP A 34 1.08 -14.18 10.78
CA ASP A 34 0.45 -12.94 11.25
C ASP A 34 1.00 -11.75 10.44
N PRO A 35 0.32 -11.39 9.34
CA PRO A 35 0.78 -10.34 8.43
C PRO A 35 0.92 -8.97 9.10
N LEU A 36 0.02 -8.63 10.02
CA LEU A 36 0.04 -7.32 10.71
C LEU A 36 1.16 -7.23 11.73
N ALA A 37 1.37 -8.27 12.52
CA ALA A 37 2.51 -8.33 13.43
C ALA A 37 3.84 -8.29 12.66
N ALA A 38 3.92 -8.97 11.52
CA ALA A 38 5.09 -8.98 10.66
C ALA A 38 5.43 -7.58 10.13
N ILE A 39 4.48 -6.87 9.53
CA ILE A 39 4.75 -5.52 9.00
C ILE A 39 5.07 -4.53 10.12
N LYS A 40 4.39 -4.63 11.26
CA LYS A 40 4.62 -3.77 12.41
C LYS A 40 6.02 -3.94 13.00
N SER A 41 6.49 -5.18 13.18
CA SER A 41 7.84 -5.44 13.70
C SER A 41 8.93 -4.96 12.75
N ARG A 42 8.72 -5.11 11.44
CA ARG A 42 9.66 -4.61 10.41
C ARG A 42 9.73 -3.10 10.38
N LEU A 43 8.59 -2.41 10.55
CA LEU A 43 8.55 -0.95 10.68
C LEU A 43 9.31 -0.46 11.92
N GLN A 44 9.12 -1.12 13.07
CA GLN A 44 9.82 -0.77 14.31
C GLN A 44 11.33 -1.03 14.24
N GLY A 45 11.74 -2.05 13.50
CA GLY A 45 13.13 -2.44 13.31
C GLY A 45 13.75 -1.98 11.99
N TYR A 46 13.11 -1.05 11.29
CA TYR A 46 13.53 -0.60 9.97
C TYR A 46 14.97 -0.09 9.96
N THR A 47 15.69 -0.51 8.95
CA THR A 47 17.05 -0.04 8.62
C THR A 47 17.13 0.22 7.12
N ASP A 48 17.91 1.22 6.71
CA ASP A 48 18.08 1.53 5.29
C ASP A 48 18.45 0.29 4.48
N GLY A 49 17.75 0.10 3.36
CA GLY A 49 17.82 -1.10 2.54
C GLY A 49 16.79 -2.17 2.87
N ASP A 50 16.00 -2.01 3.93
CA ASP A 50 14.84 -2.86 4.19
C ASP A 50 13.66 -2.45 3.32
N THR A 51 12.94 -3.43 2.80
CA THR A 51 11.67 -3.23 2.08
C THR A 51 10.75 -4.43 2.28
N ASP A 52 9.46 -4.20 2.10
CA ASP A 52 8.44 -5.25 2.09
C ASP A 52 7.60 -5.14 0.82
N LEU A 53 7.23 -6.28 0.23
CA LEU A 53 6.41 -6.30 -0.99
C LEU A 53 5.04 -5.62 -0.80
N ALA A 54 4.59 -5.42 0.42
CA ALA A 54 3.39 -4.63 0.72
C ALA A 54 3.47 -3.22 0.10
N TRP A 55 4.68 -2.61 0.05
CA TRP A 55 4.90 -1.32 -0.61
C TRP A 55 4.73 -1.40 -2.14
N ALA A 56 5.32 -2.39 -2.78
CA ALA A 56 5.18 -2.58 -4.22
C ALA A 56 3.74 -2.95 -4.62
N ARG A 57 2.99 -3.67 -3.75
CA ARG A 57 1.59 -4.03 -4.01
C ARG A 57 0.68 -2.82 -4.17
N ILE A 58 0.96 -1.71 -3.51
CA ILE A 58 0.14 -0.49 -3.57
C ILE A 58 0.59 0.51 -4.63
N THR A 59 1.58 0.20 -5.46
CA THR A 59 2.11 1.15 -6.46
C THR A 59 1.03 1.71 -7.38
N TYR A 60 0.16 0.88 -7.92
CA TYR A 60 -0.92 1.34 -8.78
C TYR A 60 -2.02 2.11 -8.02
N TRP A 61 -2.32 1.71 -6.78
CA TRP A 61 -3.23 2.47 -5.93
C TRP A 61 -2.71 3.89 -5.70
N ARG A 62 -1.44 4.02 -5.34
CA ARG A 62 -0.80 5.33 -5.14
C ARG A 62 -0.83 6.19 -6.39
N ALA A 63 -0.51 5.60 -7.55
CA ALA A 63 -0.52 6.30 -8.82
C ALA A 63 -1.92 6.81 -9.20
N LEU A 64 -2.94 5.96 -9.07
CA LEU A 64 -4.33 6.32 -9.39
C LEU A 64 -4.88 7.39 -8.43
N LEU A 65 -4.61 7.27 -7.13
CA LEU A 65 -5.04 8.26 -6.15
C LEU A 65 -4.35 9.61 -6.38
N ALA A 66 -3.04 9.62 -6.66
CA ALA A 66 -2.30 10.83 -7.01
C ALA A 66 -2.89 11.50 -8.26
N ALA A 67 -3.09 10.73 -9.34
CA ALA A 67 -3.68 11.25 -10.57
C ALA A 67 -5.11 11.79 -10.37
N ALA A 68 -5.90 11.17 -9.50
CA ALA A 68 -7.24 11.64 -9.19
C ALA A 68 -7.23 12.96 -8.39
N VAL A 69 -6.26 13.13 -7.49
CA VAL A 69 -6.08 14.34 -6.67
C VAL A 69 -5.57 15.51 -7.50
N GLU A 70 -4.74 15.28 -8.51
CA GLU A 70 -4.22 16.32 -9.43
C GLU A 70 -5.30 16.94 -10.32
N GLN A 71 -6.48 16.33 -10.44
CA GLN A 71 -7.58 16.88 -11.22
C GLN A 71 -8.37 17.95 -10.43
N PRO A 72 -8.90 18.99 -11.09
CA PRO A 72 -9.77 19.98 -10.45
C PRO A 72 -10.99 19.34 -9.76
N PRO A 73 -11.45 19.95 -8.65
CA PRO A 73 -10.93 21.16 -8.00
C PRO A 73 -9.61 20.85 -7.25
N HIS A 74 -8.64 21.75 -7.27
CA HIS A 74 -7.35 21.60 -6.59
C HIS A 74 -7.44 21.95 -5.09
N GLU A 75 -8.43 21.38 -4.42
CA GLU A 75 -8.66 21.55 -3.00
C GLU A 75 -7.82 20.56 -2.19
N PRO A 76 -7.36 20.91 -0.99
CA PRO A 76 -6.65 20.00 -0.12
C PRO A 76 -7.55 18.82 0.31
N ILE A 77 -6.94 17.65 0.51
CA ILE A 77 -7.61 16.50 1.10
C ILE A 77 -7.69 16.72 2.61
N THR A 78 -8.90 16.76 3.15
CA THR A 78 -9.16 17.02 4.57
C THR A 78 -9.22 15.76 5.42
N SER A 79 -9.48 14.60 4.81
CA SER A 79 -9.42 13.30 5.49
C SER A 79 -9.36 12.16 4.47
N ALA A 80 -8.93 10.98 4.92
CA ALA A 80 -8.96 9.77 4.12
C ALA A 80 -9.42 8.55 4.93
N VAL A 81 -10.04 7.59 4.23
CA VAL A 81 -10.40 6.29 4.78
C VAL A 81 -9.83 5.19 3.86
N VAL A 82 -9.08 4.27 4.42
CA VAL A 82 -8.60 3.06 3.73
C VAL A 82 -9.35 1.87 4.30
N SER A 83 -10.19 1.26 3.50
CA SER A 83 -11.04 0.12 3.86
C SER A 83 -10.57 -1.16 3.16
N GLY A 84 -10.76 -2.30 3.80
CA GLY A 84 -10.47 -3.62 3.24
C GLY A 84 -10.31 -4.70 4.31
N LEU A 85 -9.76 -5.84 3.93
CA LEU A 85 -9.55 -6.96 4.87
C LEU A 85 -8.63 -6.54 6.03
N ARG A 86 -8.88 -7.13 7.20
CA ARG A 86 -8.07 -6.89 8.40
C ARG A 86 -6.60 -7.25 8.16
N ASP A 87 -6.35 -8.45 7.68
CA ASP A 87 -5.01 -9.05 7.58
C ASP A 87 -4.34 -8.78 6.21
N GLU A 88 -4.51 -7.54 5.70
CA GLU A 88 -3.90 -7.10 4.44
C GLU A 88 -2.92 -5.94 4.72
N PRO A 89 -1.64 -6.24 5.00
CA PRO A 89 -0.63 -5.26 5.41
C PRO A 89 -0.39 -4.17 4.37
N SER A 90 -0.66 -4.44 3.09
CA SER A 90 -0.55 -3.43 2.02
C SER A 90 -1.48 -2.24 2.25
N LEU A 91 -2.64 -2.47 2.86
CA LEU A 91 -3.60 -1.39 3.16
C LEU A 91 -3.15 -0.54 4.34
N ASP A 92 -2.46 -1.12 5.31
CA ASP A 92 -1.86 -0.37 6.43
C ASP A 92 -0.70 0.49 5.92
N VAL A 93 0.11 -0.04 5.00
CA VAL A 93 1.16 0.72 4.32
C VAL A 93 0.56 1.84 3.46
N LEU A 94 -0.57 1.60 2.78
CA LEU A 94 -1.29 2.62 2.00
C LEU A 94 -1.83 3.73 2.91
N ALA A 95 -2.42 3.38 4.05
CA ALA A 95 -2.89 4.35 5.03
C ALA A 95 -1.73 5.20 5.59
N GLY A 96 -0.60 4.57 5.92
CA GLY A 96 0.62 5.25 6.35
C GLY A 96 1.15 6.21 5.28
N TRP A 97 1.18 5.79 4.01
CA TRP A 97 1.58 6.65 2.90
C TRP A 97 0.67 7.87 2.75
N LEU A 98 -0.66 7.69 2.84
CA LEU A 98 -1.61 8.81 2.81
C LEU A 98 -1.37 9.76 3.98
N ALA A 99 -1.14 9.25 5.19
CA ALA A 99 -0.88 10.07 6.37
C ALA A 99 0.38 10.95 6.25
N THR A 100 1.32 10.61 5.36
CA THR A 100 2.49 11.47 5.05
C THR A 100 2.23 12.49 3.94
N ARG A 101 1.04 12.48 3.32
CA ARG A 101 0.73 13.29 2.12
C ARG A 101 -0.43 14.25 2.30
N ILE A 102 -1.23 14.07 3.33
CA ILE A 102 -2.40 14.90 3.61
C ILE A 102 -2.32 15.47 5.04
N ASP A 103 -2.84 16.66 5.22
CA ASP A 103 -2.86 17.37 6.53
C ASP A 103 -4.11 17.00 7.36
N GLY A 104 -4.71 15.86 7.12
CA GLY A 104 -5.93 15.42 7.78
C GLY A 104 -5.84 13.99 8.35
N PRO A 105 -6.83 13.56 9.12
CA PRO A 105 -6.86 12.22 9.67
C PRO A 105 -7.01 11.16 8.58
N VAL A 106 -6.23 10.08 8.71
CA VAL A 106 -6.36 8.88 7.90
C VAL A 106 -6.85 7.75 8.79
N LYS A 107 -7.96 7.11 8.41
CA LYS A 107 -8.54 5.98 9.13
C LYS A 107 -8.35 4.69 8.34
N ARG A 108 -7.91 3.64 9.02
CA ARG A 108 -7.91 2.26 8.52
C ARG A 108 -9.11 1.53 9.10
N VAL A 109 -9.99 0.99 8.23
CA VAL A 109 -11.21 0.27 8.66
C VAL A 109 -11.33 -1.08 7.97
N VAL A 110 -12.03 -2.02 8.59
CA VAL A 110 -12.34 -3.32 7.98
C VAL A 110 -13.64 -3.20 7.19
N GLY A 111 -13.64 -3.69 5.95
CA GLY A 111 -14.82 -3.60 5.08
C GLY A 111 -14.50 -3.94 3.64
N GLU A 112 -15.26 -3.38 2.72
CA GLU A 112 -15.00 -3.48 1.28
C GLU A 112 -13.68 -2.80 0.92
N LEU A 113 -13.01 -3.30 -0.10
CA LEU A 113 -11.73 -2.74 -0.56
C LEU A 113 -11.95 -1.43 -1.30
N LYS A 114 -11.69 -0.32 -0.60
CA LYS A 114 -11.79 1.04 -1.16
C LYS A 114 -10.90 2.03 -0.43
N VAL A 115 -10.60 3.12 -1.11
CA VAL A 115 -10.01 4.33 -0.54
C VAL A 115 -10.94 5.50 -0.83
N GLU A 116 -11.24 6.27 0.20
CA GLU A 116 -12.03 7.50 0.12
C GLU A 116 -11.13 8.67 0.53
N LEU A 117 -11.06 9.69 -0.34
CA LEU A 117 -10.38 10.96 -0.08
C LEU A 117 -11.42 12.06 -0.06
N VAL A 118 -11.53 12.78 1.04
CA VAL A 118 -12.53 13.84 1.25
C VAL A 118 -11.91 15.21 1.02
N ARG A 119 -12.56 16.00 0.20
CA ARG A 119 -12.36 17.45 -0.01
C ARG A 119 -13.59 18.21 0.47
N SER A 120 -13.50 19.53 0.54
CA SER A 120 -14.66 20.36 0.89
C SER A 120 -15.83 20.23 -0.10
N SER A 121 -15.55 20.11 -1.39
CA SER A 121 -16.57 20.06 -2.45
C SER A 121 -16.91 18.67 -2.95
N GLU A 122 -16.07 17.66 -2.71
CA GLU A 122 -16.28 16.31 -3.22
C GLU A 122 -15.61 15.21 -2.39
N THR A 123 -16.07 13.99 -2.60
CA THR A 123 -15.36 12.78 -2.18
C THR A 123 -14.89 12.02 -3.41
N ILE A 124 -13.62 11.63 -3.42
CA ILE A 124 -13.00 10.77 -4.43
C ILE A 124 -12.96 9.36 -3.84
N THR A 125 -13.62 8.40 -4.50
CA THR A 125 -13.63 7.01 -4.06
C THR A 125 -13.01 6.12 -5.13
N LEU A 126 -11.96 5.40 -4.78
CA LEU A 126 -11.38 4.33 -5.59
C LEU A 126 -11.72 2.99 -4.93
N ALA A 127 -12.60 2.21 -5.54
CA ALA A 127 -13.08 0.94 -5.01
C ALA A 127 -12.80 -0.21 -5.97
N ARG A 128 -12.56 -1.40 -5.44
CA ARG A 128 -12.41 -2.62 -6.24
C ARG A 128 -13.04 -3.80 -5.49
N PRO A 129 -13.81 -4.68 -6.15
CA PRO A 129 -14.21 -5.94 -5.54
C PRO A 129 -12.98 -6.75 -5.10
N GLN A 130 -13.10 -7.49 -3.99
CA GLN A 130 -11.98 -8.22 -3.39
C GLN A 130 -11.30 -9.17 -4.40
N THR A 131 -12.08 -9.85 -5.22
CA THR A 131 -11.60 -10.78 -6.26
C THR A 131 -11.57 -10.15 -7.66
N GLY A 132 -11.91 -8.85 -7.77
CA GLY A 132 -11.99 -8.15 -9.05
C GLY A 132 -10.62 -7.70 -9.58
N VAL A 133 -10.57 -7.51 -10.89
CA VAL A 133 -9.41 -6.97 -11.62
C VAL A 133 -9.64 -5.54 -12.11
N THR A 134 -10.83 -5.00 -11.88
CA THR A 134 -11.24 -3.65 -12.30
C THR A 134 -11.68 -2.86 -11.08
N ALA A 135 -11.11 -1.70 -10.91
CA ALA A 135 -11.54 -0.72 -9.94
C ALA A 135 -12.50 0.30 -10.55
N THR A 136 -13.32 0.88 -9.70
CA THR A 136 -14.20 1.99 -10.01
C THR A 136 -13.69 3.23 -9.32
N LEU A 137 -13.45 4.30 -10.08
CA LEU A 137 -13.17 5.63 -9.58
C LEU A 137 -14.45 6.47 -9.67
N THR A 138 -14.98 6.86 -8.51
CA THR A 138 -16.19 7.68 -8.40
C THR A 138 -15.82 9.05 -7.82
N ARG A 139 -16.42 10.10 -8.37
CA ARG A 139 -16.33 11.49 -7.87
C ARG A 139 -17.71 12.12 -7.90
N THR A 140 -18.00 12.99 -6.95
CA THR A 140 -19.36 13.55 -6.77
C THR A 140 -19.94 14.23 -8.04
N SER A 141 -19.09 14.87 -8.85
CA SER A 141 -19.52 15.68 -9.99
C SER A 141 -19.10 15.11 -11.35
N ARG A 142 -18.64 13.85 -11.42
CA ARG A 142 -18.13 13.26 -12.67
C ARG A 142 -18.70 11.85 -12.90
N PRO A 143 -18.78 11.41 -14.17
CA PRO A 143 -19.10 10.04 -14.47
C PRO A 143 -18.12 9.06 -13.82
N GLU A 144 -18.63 7.90 -13.44
CA GLU A 144 -17.84 6.79 -12.95
C GLU A 144 -16.82 6.33 -14.02
N ALA A 145 -15.57 6.13 -13.61
CA ALA A 145 -14.53 5.60 -14.47
C ALA A 145 -14.14 4.18 -14.02
N ARG A 146 -14.06 3.25 -14.96
CA ARG A 146 -13.58 1.88 -14.73
C ARG A 146 -12.13 1.77 -15.14
N ILE A 147 -11.29 1.30 -14.23
CA ILE A 147 -9.84 1.29 -14.38
C ILE A 147 -9.30 -0.10 -14.09
N PRO A 148 -8.48 -0.71 -14.96
CA PRO A 148 -7.80 -1.96 -14.64
C PRO A 148 -6.92 -1.80 -13.39
N LEU A 149 -7.19 -2.59 -12.37
CA LEU A 149 -6.44 -2.59 -11.12
C LEU A 149 -6.43 -4.01 -10.52
N ALA A 150 -5.74 -4.92 -11.17
CA ALA A 150 -5.57 -6.27 -10.66
C ALA A 150 -4.77 -6.30 -9.35
N ARG A 151 -4.97 -7.34 -8.54
CA ARG A 151 -4.08 -7.64 -7.43
C ARG A 151 -2.73 -8.06 -7.99
N ARG A 152 -1.66 -7.42 -7.52
CA ARG A 152 -0.31 -7.75 -7.95
C ARG A 152 0.20 -9.00 -7.24
N GLU A 153 0.78 -9.89 -8.01
CA GLU A 153 1.43 -11.10 -7.48
C GLU A 153 2.80 -10.79 -6.88
N ALA A 154 3.29 -11.68 -6.00
CA ALA A 154 4.59 -11.51 -5.35
C ALA A 154 5.74 -11.36 -6.36
N LYS A 155 5.72 -12.12 -7.47
CA LYS A 155 6.73 -12.04 -8.54
C LYS A 155 6.81 -10.66 -9.19
N GLU A 156 5.65 -10.02 -9.42
CA GLU A 156 5.58 -8.68 -10.04
C GLU A 156 6.09 -7.60 -9.08
N CYS A 157 5.73 -7.73 -7.80
CA CYS A 157 6.19 -6.84 -6.75
C CYS A 157 7.70 -6.96 -6.52
N LEU A 158 8.21 -8.19 -6.49
CA LEU A 158 9.64 -8.45 -6.36
C LEU A 158 10.43 -7.90 -7.56
N ALA A 159 9.92 -8.11 -8.78
CA ALA A 159 10.55 -7.58 -9.98
C ALA A 159 10.60 -6.05 -10.00
N GLU A 160 9.57 -5.37 -9.49
CA GLU A 160 9.57 -3.91 -9.33
C GLU A 160 10.61 -3.48 -8.30
N ASP A 161 10.65 -4.16 -7.16
CA ASP A 161 11.53 -3.79 -6.06
C ASP A 161 13.01 -3.97 -6.44
N LEU A 162 13.34 -5.04 -7.16
CA LEU A 162 14.69 -5.28 -7.67
C LEU A 162 15.15 -4.26 -8.71
N ARG A 163 14.24 -3.64 -9.48
CA ARG A 163 14.59 -2.58 -10.45
C ARG A 163 14.94 -1.24 -9.80
N ARG A 164 14.69 -1.09 -8.51
CA ARG A 164 15.01 0.11 -7.73
C ARG A 164 16.38 0.03 -7.05
N LEU A 165 17.19 -0.95 -7.44
CA LEU A 165 18.57 -1.14 -6.95
C LEU A 165 19.52 -0.10 -7.51
#